data_618acb191b2688e2bd258c7774fff48e
#
_entry.id   618acb191b2688e2bd258c7774fff48e
#
_cell.length_a   1.000
_cell.length_b   1.000
_cell.length_c   1.000
_cell.angle_alpha   90.00
_cell.angle_beta   90.00
_cell.angle_gamma   90.00
#
_symmetry.space_group_name_H-M   'P 1'
#
loop_
_entity.id
_entity.type
_entity.pdbx_description
1 polymer ?
#
loop_
_entity_poly.entity_id
_entity_poly.type
_entity_poly.pdbx_seq_one_letter_code
_entity_poly.pdbx_strand_id
1 'polypeptide(L)'
;MMSFKKIAAAVMAVAMTLAVVPSAFACTALYVGSDLTEDGTTMFGRIEDLGTNDYNKLFYVSAAGNHKAGEVYDGCYGFTYTFTHDSYSYTARRDDNTSGVCPDCDGTHDHTPYEEAGTNEKGVMVSATESLYGKDAALAVDPYVDDGIEEAEITTVLLSEAGTARKGVALLTSIYENAGAAGGAGVFIGDQNETWFVENLTGHTYVALKLPDSVVFMQPNVSAIGKIDLDDTDNVIASADAISVAQEAGTFVGDAAANVIDWNASYNNEDNARTPAGLNYLNGVDTYTEDNYTE
;
A
#
# COMPACT_ATOMS: atom_id res chain seq x y z
N MET A 1 -54.21 3.56 -11.31
CA MET A 1 -53.56 4.78 -10.77
C MET A 1 -52.78 4.38 -9.50
N MET A 2 -51.50 4.43 -9.53
CA MET A 2 -50.68 4.24 -8.30
C MET A 2 -50.91 5.44 -7.37
N SER A 3 -51.11 5.21 -6.06
CA SER A 3 -51.31 6.28 -5.09
C SER A 3 -50.02 7.11 -4.94
N PHE A 4 -50.18 8.40 -4.71
CA PHE A 4 -49.09 9.37 -4.52
C PHE A 4 -48.04 8.91 -3.49
N LYS A 5 -48.44 8.18 -2.47
CA LYS A 5 -47.58 7.59 -1.43
C LYS A 5 -46.67 6.47 -2.00
N LYS A 6 -47.12 5.69 -3.00
CA LYS A 6 -46.33 4.64 -3.63
C LYS A 6 -45.33 5.23 -4.62
N ILE A 7 -45.67 6.34 -5.27
CA ILE A 7 -44.74 7.08 -6.13
C ILE A 7 -43.64 7.77 -5.31
N ALA A 8 -44.02 8.39 -4.19
CA ALA A 8 -43.04 9.02 -3.28
C ALA A 8 -42.09 7.99 -2.64
N ALA A 9 -42.58 6.80 -2.27
CA ALA A 9 -41.74 5.71 -1.74
C ALA A 9 -40.79 5.13 -2.83
N ALA A 10 -41.27 5.01 -4.07
CA ALA A 10 -40.42 4.54 -5.19
C ALA A 10 -39.34 5.59 -5.55
N VAL A 11 -39.66 6.89 -5.52
CA VAL A 11 -38.70 7.96 -5.77
C VAL A 11 -37.68 8.06 -4.65
N MET A 12 -38.06 7.88 -3.39
CA MET A 12 -37.12 7.81 -2.26
C MET A 12 -36.22 6.56 -2.31
N ALA A 13 -36.75 5.41 -2.71
CA ALA A 13 -35.94 4.19 -2.87
C ALA A 13 -34.92 4.34 -4.01
N VAL A 14 -35.33 4.95 -5.14
CA VAL A 14 -34.39 5.26 -6.25
C VAL A 14 -33.40 6.34 -5.85
N ALA A 15 -33.79 7.35 -5.07
CA ALA A 15 -32.87 8.38 -4.58
C ALA A 15 -31.87 7.81 -3.56
N MET A 16 -32.27 6.83 -2.71
CA MET A 16 -31.35 6.15 -1.79
C MET A 16 -30.41 5.15 -2.50
N THR A 17 -30.84 4.55 -3.61
CA THR A 17 -29.96 3.69 -4.43
C THR A 17 -29.00 4.48 -5.33
N LEU A 18 -29.27 5.76 -5.60
CA LEU A 18 -28.37 6.67 -6.31
C LEU A 18 -27.40 7.43 -5.37
N ALA A 19 -27.63 7.36 -4.04
CA ALA A 19 -26.79 8.04 -3.05
C ALA A 19 -25.69 7.16 -2.44
N VAL A 20 -25.53 5.92 -2.91
CA VAL A 20 -24.45 5.02 -2.50
C VAL A 20 -23.87 4.38 -3.78
N VAL A 21 -23.27 5.20 -4.62
CA VAL A 21 -22.09 4.78 -5.34
C VAL A 21 -20.95 5.29 -4.47
N PRO A 22 -20.27 4.46 -3.67
CA PRO A 22 -18.98 4.86 -3.17
C PRO A 22 -18.18 5.25 -4.41
N SER A 23 -17.54 6.39 -4.37
CA SER A 23 -16.47 6.72 -5.32
C SER A 23 -15.47 5.58 -5.12
N ALA A 24 -15.52 4.56 -5.96
CA ALA A 24 -14.59 3.47 -5.90
C ALA A 24 -13.27 4.02 -6.40
N PHE A 25 -12.48 4.58 -5.51
CA PHE A 25 -11.05 4.70 -5.73
C PHE A 25 -10.55 3.27 -5.91
N ALA A 26 -10.10 2.91 -7.08
CA ALA A 26 -9.88 1.51 -7.44
C ALA A 26 -8.46 1.28 -7.94
N CYS A 27 -7.44 1.66 -7.13
CA CYS A 27 -6.07 1.31 -7.42
C CYS A 27 -5.91 -0.21 -7.50
N THR A 28 -5.04 -0.70 -8.37
CA THR A 28 -4.70 -2.11 -8.45
C THR A 28 -3.24 -2.24 -8.81
N ALA A 29 -2.50 -2.94 -7.97
CA ALA A 29 -1.10 -3.26 -8.21
C ALA A 29 -0.95 -4.72 -8.63
N LEU A 30 0.05 -4.99 -9.48
CA LEU A 30 0.33 -6.31 -10.04
C LEU A 30 1.84 -6.58 -9.98
N TYR A 31 2.20 -7.77 -9.57
CA TYR A 31 3.53 -8.34 -9.68
C TYR A 31 3.50 -9.59 -10.56
N VAL A 32 4.52 -9.75 -11.40
CA VAL A 32 4.76 -10.95 -12.19
C VAL A 32 6.22 -11.36 -11.99
N GLY A 33 6.42 -12.54 -11.43
CA GLY A 33 7.75 -13.08 -11.17
C GLY A 33 8.49 -13.47 -12.44
N SER A 34 9.81 -13.50 -12.37
CA SER A 34 10.72 -13.70 -13.52
C SER A 34 10.54 -15.04 -14.22
N ASP A 35 10.09 -16.08 -13.52
CA ASP A 35 9.81 -17.40 -14.11
C ASP A 35 8.60 -17.39 -15.05
N LEU A 36 7.76 -16.36 -14.98
CA LEU A 36 6.52 -16.24 -15.74
C LEU A 36 6.62 -15.24 -16.90
N THR A 37 7.78 -14.62 -17.09
CA THR A 37 8.03 -13.65 -18.17
C THR A 37 8.89 -14.27 -19.28
N GLU A 38 8.71 -13.81 -20.52
CA GLU A 38 9.41 -14.37 -21.68
C GLU A 38 10.94 -14.16 -21.62
N ASP A 39 11.35 -13.04 -21.06
CA ASP A 39 12.78 -12.63 -20.98
C ASP A 39 13.41 -12.83 -19.59
N GLY A 40 12.68 -13.43 -18.64
CA GLY A 40 13.16 -13.65 -17.28
C GLY A 40 13.26 -12.40 -16.43
N THR A 41 12.53 -11.34 -16.78
CA THR A 41 12.47 -10.12 -15.97
C THR A 41 11.31 -10.15 -14.99
N THR A 42 11.52 -9.67 -13.79
CA THR A 42 10.46 -9.40 -12.82
C THR A 42 9.78 -8.07 -13.16
N MET A 43 8.46 -8.04 -13.10
CA MET A 43 7.69 -6.82 -13.34
C MET A 43 6.75 -6.56 -12.17
N PHE A 44 6.65 -5.30 -11.75
CA PHE A 44 5.52 -4.82 -10.96
C PHE A 44 5.15 -3.40 -11.34
N GLY A 45 3.92 -3.06 -11.04
CA GLY A 45 3.38 -1.73 -11.32
C GLY A 45 1.95 -1.63 -10.82
N ARG A 46 1.37 -0.45 -10.93
CA ARG A 46 -0.02 -0.22 -10.53
C ARG A 46 -0.74 0.67 -11.51
N ILE A 47 -2.05 0.59 -11.49
CA ILE A 47 -2.94 1.62 -11.98
C ILE A 47 -3.48 2.40 -10.79
N GLU A 48 -3.63 3.69 -10.97
CA GLU A 48 -4.33 4.58 -10.09
C GLU A 48 -5.66 4.93 -10.74
N ASP A 49 -6.74 4.57 -10.09
CA ASP A 49 -8.10 4.76 -10.62
C ASP A 49 -8.83 5.78 -9.73
N LEU A 50 -8.47 7.03 -9.93
CA LEU A 50 -9.13 8.18 -9.33
C LEU A 50 -10.22 8.69 -10.27
N GLY A 51 -11.08 9.57 -9.79
CA GLY A 51 -12.13 10.19 -10.59
C GLY A 51 -11.61 10.88 -11.86
N THR A 52 -12.45 11.07 -12.84
CA THR A 52 -12.05 11.67 -14.12
C THR A 52 -11.64 13.14 -13.95
N ASN A 53 -10.42 13.46 -14.38
CA ASN A 53 -9.76 14.77 -14.41
C ASN A 53 -9.18 15.28 -13.09
N ASP A 54 -8.99 14.42 -12.09
CA ASP A 54 -8.63 14.94 -10.79
C ASP A 54 -7.12 15.12 -10.62
N TYR A 55 -6.29 14.30 -11.30
CA TYR A 55 -4.83 14.41 -11.12
C TYR A 55 -4.06 14.18 -12.43
N ASN A 56 -3.46 15.24 -12.96
CA ASN A 56 -2.43 15.08 -13.97
C ASN A 56 -1.16 14.54 -13.33
N LYS A 57 -0.51 13.59 -14.01
CA LYS A 57 0.74 13.02 -13.54
C LYS A 57 1.92 13.55 -14.34
N LEU A 58 2.99 13.88 -13.65
CA LEU A 58 4.26 14.28 -14.24
C LEU A 58 5.28 13.14 -14.14
N PHE A 59 6.13 13.02 -15.14
CA PHE A 59 7.39 12.31 -15.03
C PHE A 59 8.43 13.26 -14.44
N TYR A 60 8.93 12.93 -13.27
CA TYR A 60 9.85 13.75 -12.49
C TYR A 60 11.23 13.11 -12.43
N VAL A 61 12.25 13.93 -12.39
CA VAL A 61 13.64 13.51 -12.19
C VAL A 61 14.21 14.29 -11.01
N SER A 62 14.55 13.58 -9.93
CA SER A 62 15.28 14.11 -8.80
C SER A 62 16.77 13.90 -9.03
N ALA A 63 17.56 14.96 -8.93
CA ALA A 63 19.01 14.86 -9.04
C ALA A 63 19.63 14.26 -7.77
N ALA A 64 20.77 13.60 -7.90
CA ALA A 64 21.54 13.13 -6.75
C ALA A 64 21.90 14.31 -5.83
N GLY A 65 21.67 14.12 -4.52
CA GLY A 65 21.90 15.15 -3.51
C GLY A 65 20.91 16.31 -3.56
N ASN A 66 19.73 16.09 -4.16
CA ASN A 66 18.61 17.04 -4.06
C ASN A 66 18.21 17.29 -2.61
N HIS A 67 18.23 16.24 -1.80
CA HIS A 67 18.20 16.32 -0.34
C HIS A 67 19.58 16.05 0.23
N LYS A 68 19.95 16.74 1.30
CA LYS A 68 21.26 16.63 1.93
C LYS A 68 21.23 15.81 3.22
N ALA A 69 22.34 15.16 3.53
CA ALA A 69 22.51 14.51 4.84
C ALA A 69 22.20 15.50 5.97
N GLY A 70 21.30 15.12 6.88
CA GLY A 70 20.82 15.96 7.98
C GLY A 70 19.73 16.96 7.61
N GLU A 71 19.29 17.04 6.35
CA GLU A 71 18.11 17.80 5.95
C GLU A 71 16.85 17.12 6.48
N VAL A 72 15.92 17.92 6.97
CA VAL A 72 14.61 17.43 7.39
C VAL A 72 13.65 17.57 6.21
N TYR A 73 13.11 16.45 5.78
CA TYR A 73 11.97 16.38 4.88
C TYR A 73 10.69 16.64 5.68
N ASP A 74 9.84 17.49 5.16
CA ASP A 74 8.53 17.82 5.72
C ASP A 74 7.48 17.29 4.76
N GLY A 75 6.78 16.22 5.16
CA GLY A 75 5.78 15.53 4.36
C GLY A 75 4.45 16.27 4.34
N CYS A 76 3.52 15.76 3.52
CA CYS A 76 2.24 16.42 3.27
C CYS A 76 1.33 16.47 4.51
N TYR A 77 1.42 15.46 5.38
CA TYR A 77 0.46 15.25 6.48
C TYR A 77 1.09 15.38 7.87
N GLY A 78 2.28 15.99 7.95
CA GLY A 78 2.97 16.23 9.23
C GLY A 78 4.08 15.23 9.52
N PHE A 79 4.22 14.18 8.74
CA PHE A 79 5.35 13.27 8.83
C PHE A 79 6.66 14.00 8.52
N THR A 80 7.70 13.75 9.32
CA THR A 80 9.03 14.31 9.07
C THR A 80 10.08 13.20 9.03
N TYR A 81 11.04 13.36 8.11
CA TYR A 81 12.16 12.43 7.98
C TYR A 81 13.48 13.19 7.88
N THR A 82 14.52 12.74 8.60
CA THR A 82 15.87 13.33 8.47
C THR A 82 16.72 12.42 7.60
N PHE A 83 17.15 12.92 6.43
CA PHE A 83 17.98 12.15 5.51
C PHE A 83 19.31 11.76 6.14
N THR A 84 19.71 10.50 5.95
CA THR A 84 20.93 9.95 6.56
C THR A 84 22.18 10.19 5.71
N HIS A 85 22.00 10.42 4.40
CA HIS A 85 23.03 10.76 3.43
C HIS A 85 22.46 11.68 2.34
N ASP A 86 23.31 12.21 1.46
CA ASP A 86 22.86 12.91 0.26
C ASP A 86 22.02 11.97 -0.59
N SER A 87 20.80 12.36 -0.96
CA SER A 87 19.83 11.50 -1.65
C SER A 87 20.37 10.93 -2.96
N TYR A 88 19.99 9.70 -3.28
CA TYR A 88 20.22 9.17 -4.62
C TYR A 88 19.41 9.95 -5.67
N SER A 89 19.87 9.96 -6.92
CA SER A 89 19.03 10.42 -8.01
C SER A 89 17.95 9.36 -8.30
N TYR A 90 16.76 9.83 -8.68
CA TYR A 90 15.67 8.94 -9.04
C TYR A 90 14.73 9.56 -10.08
N THR A 91 13.94 8.71 -10.71
CA THR A 91 12.79 9.12 -11.51
C THR A 91 11.53 8.67 -10.83
N ALA A 92 10.48 9.48 -10.89
CA ALA A 92 9.18 9.14 -10.29
C ALA A 92 8.01 9.60 -11.15
N ARG A 93 6.87 9.01 -10.91
CA ARG A 93 5.55 9.54 -11.27
C ARG A 93 5.03 10.29 -10.07
N ARG A 94 4.60 11.52 -10.26
CA ARG A 94 4.06 12.37 -9.21
C ARG A 94 2.89 13.18 -9.70
N ASP A 95 2.10 13.66 -8.79
CA ASP A 95 1.01 14.60 -9.09
C ASP A 95 1.52 15.90 -9.68
N ASP A 96 0.76 16.43 -10.63
CA ASP A 96 0.98 17.77 -11.17
C ASP A 96 0.30 18.80 -10.27
N ASN A 97 1.04 19.31 -9.31
CA ASN A 97 0.60 20.42 -8.46
C ASN A 97 1.05 21.79 -8.99
N THR A 98 1.30 21.93 -10.30
CA THR A 98 1.62 23.23 -10.92
C THR A 98 0.49 24.25 -10.73
N SER A 99 -0.73 23.81 -10.39
CA SER A 99 -1.82 24.68 -9.94
C SER A 99 -1.60 25.28 -8.53
N GLY A 100 -0.58 24.83 -7.78
CA GLY A 100 -0.30 25.28 -6.42
C GLY A 100 -1.30 24.80 -5.36
N VAL A 101 -2.12 23.82 -5.69
CA VAL A 101 -3.10 23.25 -4.76
C VAL A 101 -2.77 21.77 -4.61
N CYS A 102 -2.38 21.35 -3.42
CA CYS A 102 -2.47 19.96 -3.03
C CYS A 102 -3.97 19.64 -2.90
N PRO A 103 -4.51 18.64 -3.61
CA PRO A 103 -5.94 18.36 -3.55
C PRO A 103 -6.42 17.89 -2.18
N ASP A 104 -5.55 17.31 -1.38
CA ASP A 104 -5.88 16.70 -0.10
C ASP A 104 -5.52 17.56 1.12
N CYS A 105 -4.95 18.73 0.93
CA CYS A 105 -4.66 19.65 2.00
C CYS A 105 -5.48 20.95 1.90
N ASP A 106 -5.57 21.68 3.00
CA ASP A 106 -6.33 22.94 3.10
C ASP A 106 -5.73 24.11 2.31
N GLY A 107 -4.70 23.86 1.49
CA GLY A 107 -4.02 24.86 0.65
C GLY A 107 -3.13 25.82 1.42
N THR A 108 -2.82 25.56 2.68
CA THR A 108 -2.02 26.44 3.52
C THR A 108 -0.53 26.10 3.55
N HIS A 109 -0.14 24.98 2.96
CA HIS A 109 1.23 24.46 3.04
C HIS A 109 1.86 24.33 1.66
N ASP A 110 3.17 24.55 1.58
CA ASP A 110 3.99 24.33 0.39
C ASP A 110 4.40 22.86 0.39
N HIS A 111 3.52 21.99 -0.12
CA HIS A 111 3.67 20.54 -0.04
C HIS A 111 4.67 20.00 -1.05
N THR A 112 5.43 19.02 -0.59
CA THR A 112 6.18 18.14 -1.48
C THR A 112 5.20 17.37 -2.38
N PRO A 113 5.44 17.32 -3.69
CA PRO A 113 4.58 16.59 -4.58
C PRO A 113 4.50 15.11 -4.20
N TYR A 114 3.32 14.58 -4.23
CA TYR A 114 3.00 13.18 -4.03
C TYR A 114 3.64 12.30 -5.11
N GLU A 115 4.60 11.47 -4.74
CA GLU A 115 5.31 10.56 -5.64
C GLU A 115 4.81 9.14 -5.47
N GLU A 116 4.17 8.63 -6.50
CA GLU A 116 3.43 7.36 -6.51
C GLU A 116 4.32 6.12 -6.67
N ALA A 117 5.23 6.22 -7.66
CA ALA A 117 6.14 5.15 -8.01
C ALA A 117 7.39 5.70 -8.69
N GLY A 118 8.51 5.00 -8.55
CA GLY A 118 9.74 5.42 -9.19
C GLY A 118 10.87 4.41 -9.11
N THR A 119 12.02 4.84 -9.64
CA THR A 119 13.27 4.04 -9.64
C THR A 119 14.45 4.94 -9.38
N ASN A 120 15.32 4.55 -8.46
CA ASN A 120 16.55 5.29 -8.17
C ASN A 120 17.78 4.77 -8.93
N GLU A 121 18.88 5.51 -8.85
CA GLU A 121 20.15 5.18 -9.53
C GLU A 121 20.79 3.86 -9.06
N LYS A 122 20.37 3.31 -7.95
CA LYS A 122 20.81 1.99 -7.45
C LYS A 122 19.97 0.85 -8.02
N GLY A 123 18.95 1.17 -8.83
CA GLY A 123 18.02 0.20 -9.39
C GLY A 123 16.93 -0.23 -8.41
N VAL A 124 16.77 0.47 -7.30
CA VAL A 124 15.64 0.21 -6.40
C VAL A 124 14.39 0.86 -6.98
N MET A 125 13.34 0.05 -7.12
CA MET A 125 12.03 0.46 -7.57
C MET A 125 11.06 0.42 -6.39
N VAL A 126 10.20 1.43 -6.30
CA VAL A 126 9.15 1.55 -5.28
C VAL A 126 7.83 1.88 -5.95
N SER A 127 6.76 1.28 -5.46
CA SER A 127 5.38 1.67 -5.77
C SER A 127 4.54 1.51 -4.51
N ALA A 128 4.03 2.60 -4.00
CA ALA A 128 3.19 2.61 -2.80
C ALA A 128 1.71 2.77 -3.20
N THR A 129 0.81 2.18 -2.44
CA THR A 129 -0.64 2.27 -2.60
C THR A 129 -1.26 2.39 -1.22
N GLU A 130 -1.88 3.51 -0.93
CA GLU A 130 -2.77 3.66 0.22
C GLU A 130 -4.14 3.02 -0.09
N SER A 131 -4.97 2.92 0.92
CA SER A 131 -6.33 2.40 0.90
C SER A 131 -6.43 0.94 1.32
N LEU A 132 -5.54 0.50 2.20
CA LEU A 132 -5.77 -0.68 3.02
C LEU A 132 -6.45 -0.25 4.32
N TYR A 133 -7.48 -0.99 4.71
CA TYR A 133 -8.24 -0.65 5.91
C TYR A 133 -8.15 -1.78 6.93
N GLY A 134 -7.55 -1.46 8.08
CA GLY A 134 -7.49 -2.36 9.22
C GLY A 134 -8.85 -2.53 9.90
N LYS A 135 -9.06 -3.67 10.56
CA LYS A 135 -10.24 -3.88 11.40
C LYS A 135 -10.29 -2.86 12.53
N ASP A 136 -11.46 -2.29 12.78
CA ASP A 136 -11.69 -1.34 13.89
C ASP A 136 -11.17 -1.86 15.23
N ALA A 137 -11.32 -3.17 15.48
CA ALA A 137 -10.85 -3.80 16.70
C ALA A 137 -9.31 -3.81 16.81
N ALA A 138 -8.59 -4.01 15.70
CA ALA A 138 -7.13 -3.95 15.66
C ALA A 138 -6.65 -2.50 15.80
N LEU A 139 -7.31 -1.55 15.12
CA LEU A 139 -7.04 -0.13 15.24
C LEU A 139 -7.35 0.45 16.64
N ALA A 140 -8.22 -0.19 17.40
CA ALA A 140 -8.44 0.19 18.81
C ALA A 140 -7.26 -0.19 19.71
N VAL A 141 -6.44 -1.18 19.31
CA VAL A 141 -5.23 -1.61 20.04
C VAL A 141 -3.98 -0.87 19.55
N ASP A 142 -3.83 -0.76 18.23
CA ASP A 142 -2.72 -0.08 17.57
C ASP A 142 -3.28 0.96 16.57
N PRO A 143 -3.68 2.16 17.03
CA PRO A 143 -4.28 3.18 16.18
C PRO A 143 -3.27 3.78 15.20
N TYR A 144 -3.76 4.26 14.06
CA TYR A 144 -2.96 5.11 13.18
C TYR A 144 -2.42 6.32 13.94
N VAL A 145 -1.27 6.80 13.51
CA VAL A 145 -0.56 7.94 14.11
C VAL A 145 -0.74 9.16 13.20
N ASP A 146 -1.33 10.23 13.71
CA ASP A 146 -1.73 11.40 12.91
C ASP A 146 -0.58 12.04 12.10
N ASP A 147 0.66 11.98 12.61
CA ASP A 147 1.88 12.42 11.95
C ASP A 147 2.79 11.25 11.52
N GLY A 148 2.24 10.06 11.39
CA GLY A 148 2.91 8.87 10.87
C GLY A 148 3.16 8.97 9.36
N ILE A 149 3.96 8.05 8.82
CA ILE A 149 4.22 8.00 7.37
C ILE A 149 2.98 7.54 6.60
N GLU A 150 2.74 8.17 5.45
CA GLU A 150 1.69 7.79 4.50
C GLU A 150 2.26 7.47 3.11
N GLU A 151 1.40 7.05 2.21
CA GLU A 151 1.74 6.78 0.82
C GLU A 151 2.49 7.95 0.17
N ALA A 152 2.07 9.18 0.47
CA ALA A 152 2.63 10.41 -0.08
C ALA A 152 4.14 10.56 0.15
N GLU A 153 4.67 10.04 1.26
CA GLU A 153 6.07 10.18 1.65
C GLU A 153 6.90 8.93 1.39
N ILE A 154 6.27 7.74 1.38
CA ILE A 154 6.96 6.46 1.30
C ILE A 154 7.89 6.41 0.08
N THR A 155 7.38 6.73 -1.10
CA THR A 155 8.15 6.64 -2.34
C THR A 155 9.34 7.59 -2.33
N THR A 156 9.15 8.85 -1.93
CA THR A 156 10.20 9.87 -1.86
C THR A 156 11.32 9.46 -0.91
N VAL A 157 10.98 9.02 0.31
CA VAL A 157 11.96 8.61 1.32
C VAL A 157 12.73 7.37 0.87
N LEU A 158 12.04 6.35 0.39
CA LEU A 158 12.69 5.11 -0.02
C LEU A 158 13.58 5.26 -1.24
N LEU A 159 13.16 6.00 -2.27
CA LEU A 159 13.97 6.25 -3.47
C LEU A 159 15.20 7.11 -3.15
N SER A 160 15.09 8.01 -2.19
CA SER A 160 16.20 8.85 -1.75
C SER A 160 17.27 8.09 -0.95
N GLU A 161 16.87 7.09 -0.16
CA GLU A 161 17.73 6.48 0.87
C GLU A 161 18.09 5.01 0.58
N ALA A 162 17.25 4.26 -0.13
CA ALA A 162 17.44 2.83 -0.26
C ALA A 162 18.45 2.45 -1.34
N GLY A 163 19.54 1.81 -0.96
CA GLY A 163 20.53 1.29 -1.92
C GLY A 163 20.25 -0.13 -2.41
N THR A 164 19.30 -0.85 -1.82
CA THR A 164 18.78 -2.18 -2.22
C THR A 164 17.33 -2.33 -1.77
N ALA A 165 16.59 -3.28 -2.35
CA ALA A 165 15.22 -3.58 -1.94
C ALA A 165 15.14 -3.90 -0.45
N ARG A 166 15.98 -4.79 0.06
CA ARG A 166 16.01 -5.15 1.50
C ARG A 166 16.31 -3.98 2.43
N LYS A 167 17.15 -3.03 2.02
CA LYS A 167 17.37 -1.79 2.78
C LYS A 167 16.16 -0.87 2.76
N GLY A 168 15.42 -0.84 1.64
CA GLY A 168 14.16 -0.13 1.55
C GLY A 168 13.11 -0.71 2.51
N VAL A 169 12.97 -2.04 2.54
CA VAL A 169 12.09 -2.72 3.51
C VAL A 169 12.52 -2.40 4.94
N ALA A 170 13.81 -2.54 5.27
CA ALA A 170 14.30 -2.25 6.62
C ALA A 170 14.09 -0.80 7.04
N LEU A 171 14.20 0.15 6.11
CA LEU A 171 13.92 1.56 6.35
C LEU A 171 12.44 1.79 6.64
N LEU A 172 11.56 1.30 5.77
CA LEU A 172 10.11 1.48 5.93
C LEU A 172 9.60 0.86 7.21
N THR A 173 10.01 -0.39 7.52
CA THR A 173 9.60 -1.07 8.74
C THR A 173 10.12 -0.38 10.00
N SER A 174 11.35 0.16 9.95
CA SER A 174 11.87 0.98 11.05
C SER A 174 11.09 2.30 11.24
N ILE A 175 10.58 2.89 10.16
CA ILE A 175 9.71 4.08 10.27
C ILE A 175 8.38 3.68 10.92
N TYR A 176 7.75 2.59 10.50
CA TYR A 176 6.53 2.09 11.14
C TYR A 176 6.72 1.83 12.64
N GLU A 177 7.84 1.22 13.04
CA GLU A 177 8.14 0.95 14.46
C GLU A 177 8.37 2.21 15.31
N ASN A 178 8.91 3.27 14.73
CA ASN A 178 9.35 4.44 15.51
C ASN A 178 8.45 5.67 15.34
N ALA A 179 7.88 5.88 14.19
CA ALA A 179 7.02 7.02 13.86
C ALA A 179 5.56 6.60 13.64
N GLY A 180 5.34 5.35 13.31
CA GLY A 180 4.02 4.83 12.95
C GLY A 180 3.60 5.19 11.53
N ALA A 181 2.43 4.68 11.16
CA ALA A 181 1.74 4.96 9.91
C ALA A 181 0.44 5.75 10.17
N ALA A 182 0.12 6.72 9.33
CA ALA A 182 -1.13 7.47 9.43
C ALA A 182 -2.28 6.80 8.67
N GLY A 183 -1.96 5.86 7.78
CA GLY A 183 -2.92 5.05 7.02
C GLY A 183 -2.41 3.66 6.72
N GLY A 184 -3.28 2.80 6.20
CA GLY A 184 -2.90 1.46 5.73
C GLY A 184 -2.37 1.50 4.30
N ALA A 185 -1.21 0.89 4.05
CA ALA A 185 -0.56 0.89 2.76
C ALA A 185 -0.06 -0.49 2.32
N GLY A 186 -0.05 -0.70 1.00
CA GLY A 186 0.62 -1.80 0.33
C GLY A 186 1.76 -1.26 -0.53
N VAL A 187 2.99 -1.73 -0.30
CA VAL A 187 4.19 -1.17 -0.92
C VAL A 187 5.03 -2.25 -1.59
N PHE A 188 5.22 -2.14 -2.91
CA PHE A 188 6.24 -2.92 -3.61
C PHE A 188 7.59 -2.23 -3.51
N ILE A 189 8.60 -2.99 -3.13
CA ILE A 189 10.01 -2.55 -3.08
C ILE A 189 10.84 -3.62 -3.77
N GLY A 190 11.43 -3.30 -4.92
CA GLY A 190 12.20 -4.26 -5.71
C GLY A 190 13.56 -3.73 -6.14
N ASP A 191 14.47 -4.65 -6.40
CA ASP A 191 15.72 -4.40 -7.13
C ASP A 191 15.99 -5.56 -8.10
N GLN A 192 17.18 -5.61 -8.68
CA GLN A 192 17.56 -6.67 -9.63
C GLN A 192 17.66 -8.07 -9.00
N ASN A 193 17.57 -8.22 -7.67
CA ASN A 193 17.81 -9.50 -6.98
C ASN A 193 16.56 -10.01 -6.26
N GLU A 194 15.70 -9.13 -5.79
CA GLU A 194 14.52 -9.51 -4.99
C GLU A 194 13.43 -8.43 -5.06
N THR A 195 12.19 -8.86 -4.89
CA THR A 195 11.04 -7.98 -4.74
C THR A 195 10.31 -8.33 -3.45
N TRP A 196 9.97 -7.32 -2.70
CA TRP A 196 9.21 -7.40 -1.45
C TRP A 196 7.89 -6.67 -1.61
N PHE A 197 6.88 -7.19 -0.93
CA PHE A 197 5.61 -6.51 -0.74
C PHE A 197 5.41 -6.30 0.76
N VAL A 198 5.14 -5.07 1.15
CA VAL A 198 4.96 -4.66 2.54
C VAL A 198 3.54 -4.20 2.74
N GLU A 199 2.85 -4.73 3.74
CA GLU A 199 1.54 -4.23 4.20
C GLU A 199 1.62 -3.77 5.65
N ASN A 200 0.99 -2.63 5.94
CA ASN A 200 0.56 -2.24 7.27
C ASN A 200 -0.95 -2.01 7.27
N LEU A 201 -1.63 -2.41 8.33
CA LEU A 201 -3.08 -2.27 8.51
C LEU A 201 -3.45 -1.56 9.82
N THR A 202 -2.43 -1.20 10.60
CA THR A 202 -2.54 -0.44 11.85
C THR A 202 -1.36 0.53 11.95
N GLY A 203 -1.26 1.27 13.03
CA GLY A 203 -0.24 2.30 13.20
C GLY A 203 1.21 1.79 13.18
N HIS A 204 1.48 0.63 13.80
CA HIS A 204 2.84 0.13 13.96
C HIS A 204 3.01 -1.32 13.50
N THR A 205 1.90 -2.10 13.37
CA THR A 205 2.03 -3.48 12.92
C THR A 205 2.12 -3.58 11.40
N TYR A 206 3.04 -4.40 10.92
CA TYR A 206 3.30 -4.62 9.51
C TYR A 206 3.75 -6.04 9.24
N VAL A 207 3.70 -6.41 7.97
CA VAL A 207 4.35 -7.58 7.41
C VAL A 207 4.97 -7.25 6.06
N ALA A 208 6.18 -7.74 5.81
CA ALA A 208 6.86 -7.70 4.53
C ALA A 208 7.11 -9.11 4.04
N LEU A 209 6.67 -9.41 2.84
CA LEU A 209 6.82 -10.71 2.22
C LEU A 209 7.71 -10.59 0.97
N LYS A 210 8.77 -11.40 0.91
CA LYS A 210 9.55 -11.57 -0.30
C LYS A 210 8.74 -12.37 -1.32
N LEU A 211 8.48 -11.77 -2.49
CA LEU A 211 7.68 -12.41 -3.51
C LEU A 211 8.50 -13.42 -4.32
N PRO A 212 8.01 -14.67 -4.48
CA PRO A 212 8.66 -15.67 -5.30
C PRO A 212 8.66 -15.32 -6.79
N ASP A 213 9.68 -15.76 -7.52
CA ASP A 213 9.79 -15.57 -8.97
C ASP A 213 8.76 -16.36 -9.79
N SER A 214 8.08 -17.31 -9.17
CA SER A 214 7.11 -18.23 -9.82
C SER A 214 5.65 -17.82 -9.67
N VAL A 215 5.35 -16.63 -9.12
CA VAL A 215 3.97 -16.21 -8.85
C VAL A 215 3.57 -14.95 -9.59
N VAL A 216 2.27 -14.83 -9.81
CA VAL A 216 1.58 -13.56 -10.03
C VAL A 216 0.95 -13.15 -8.70
N PHE A 217 1.19 -11.92 -8.28
CA PHE A 217 0.59 -11.35 -7.07
C PHE A 217 -0.18 -10.09 -7.42
N MET A 218 -1.37 -9.94 -6.88
CA MET A 218 -2.26 -8.84 -7.21
C MET A 218 -2.82 -8.22 -5.94
N GLN A 219 -2.62 -6.93 -5.79
CA GLN A 219 -3.11 -6.16 -4.66
C GLN A 219 -3.97 -5.00 -5.16
N PRO A 220 -5.29 -5.06 -4.98
CA PRO A 220 -6.18 -3.91 -5.07
C PRO A 220 -6.19 -3.15 -3.73
N ASN A 221 -7.17 -2.29 -3.48
CA ASN A 221 -7.28 -1.55 -2.23
C ASN A 221 -7.69 -2.43 -1.01
N VAL A 222 -7.11 -3.60 -0.90
CA VAL A 222 -7.41 -4.60 0.14
C VAL A 222 -6.16 -5.42 0.40
N SER A 223 -5.97 -5.88 1.63
CA SER A 223 -4.87 -6.77 2.00
C SER A 223 -4.86 -8.02 1.11
N ALA A 224 -3.70 -8.38 0.61
CA ALA A 224 -3.50 -9.53 -0.27
C ALA A 224 -2.58 -10.60 0.36
N ILE A 225 -1.98 -10.34 1.52
CA ILE A 225 -1.16 -11.30 2.24
C ILE A 225 -2.06 -12.19 3.09
N GLY A 226 -2.02 -13.50 2.87
CA GLY A 226 -2.78 -14.49 3.63
C GLY A 226 -2.00 -15.07 4.80
N LYS A 227 -1.93 -16.39 4.83
CA LYS A 227 -1.27 -17.13 5.92
C LYS A 227 0.26 -17.12 5.75
N ILE A 228 0.95 -16.69 6.80
CA ILE A 228 2.41 -16.57 6.84
C ILE A 228 2.99 -17.24 8.09
N ASP A 229 4.20 -17.77 7.92
CA ASP A 229 5.06 -18.30 8.97
C ASP A 229 6.08 -17.21 9.33
N LEU A 230 5.98 -16.67 10.55
CA LEU A 230 6.87 -15.60 11.01
C LEU A 230 8.27 -16.10 11.38
N ASP A 231 8.48 -17.42 11.41
CA ASP A 231 9.81 -18.03 11.59
C ASP A 231 10.59 -18.15 10.28
N ASP A 232 9.93 -17.93 9.11
CA ASP A 232 10.59 -17.86 7.80
C ASP A 232 11.29 -16.50 7.59
N THR A 233 12.34 -16.24 8.35
CA THR A 233 13.07 -14.97 8.34
C THR A 233 13.82 -14.66 7.05
N ASP A 234 13.95 -15.60 6.14
CA ASP A 234 14.53 -15.39 4.81
C ASP A 234 13.55 -14.68 3.87
N ASN A 235 12.24 -14.92 4.03
CA ASN A 235 11.19 -14.45 3.17
C ASN A 235 10.14 -13.55 3.88
N VAL A 236 10.15 -13.49 5.21
CA VAL A 236 9.18 -12.72 6.00
C VAL A 236 9.91 -11.79 6.98
N ILE A 237 9.48 -10.53 7.02
CA ILE A 237 9.85 -9.55 8.05
C ILE A 237 8.54 -9.01 8.60
N ALA A 238 8.33 -9.11 9.91
CA ALA A 238 7.10 -8.63 10.54
C ALA A 238 7.40 -7.89 11.84
N SER A 239 6.48 -7.01 12.24
CA SER A 239 6.54 -6.39 13.57
C SER A 239 6.47 -7.47 14.65
N ALA A 240 7.22 -7.28 15.73
CA ALA A 240 7.30 -8.26 16.82
C ALA A 240 5.96 -8.50 17.53
N ASP A 241 5.03 -7.58 17.41
CA ASP A 241 3.72 -7.57 18.02
C ASP A 241 2.56 -7.96 17.08
N ALA A 242 2.86 -8.36 15.83
CA ALA A 242 1.86 -8.72 14.83
C ALA A 242 0.83 -9.76 15.34
N ILE A 243 1.24 -10.77 16.12
CA ILE A 243 0.32 -11.73 16.73
C ILE A 243 -0.37 -11.15 17.96
N SER A 244 0.36 -10.45 18.84
CA SER A 244 -0.18 -9.98 20.12
C SER A 244 -1.21 -8.88 19.94
N VAL A 245 -1.05 -7.97 19.01
CA VAL A 245 -2.05 -6.93 18.67
C VAL A 245 -3.35 -7.59 18.20
N ALA A 246 -3.27 -8.56 17.26
CA ALA A 246 -4.45 -9.28 16.80
C ALA A 246 -5.13 -10.09 17.91
N GLN A 247 -4.35 -10.69 18.83
CA GLN A 247 -4.89 -11.41 19.99
C GLN A 247 -5.61 -10.47 20.97
N GLU A 248 -5.01 -9.31 21.29
CA GLU A 248 -5.62 -8.31 22.15
C GLU A 248 -6.89 -7.72 21.52
N ALA A 249 -6.88 -7.51 20.22
CA ALA A 249 -8.04 -7.09 19.44
C ALA A 249 -9.15 -8.16 19.35
N GLY A 250 -8.83 -9.43 19.65
CA GLY A 250 -9.76 -10.54 19.49
C GLY A 250 -10.02 -10.93 18.04
N THR A 251 -9.13 -10.53 17.11
CA THR A 251 -9.25 -10.79 15.67
C THR A 251 -8.26 -11.83 15.14
N PHE A 252 -7.38 -12.35 16.00
CA PHE A 252 -6.33 -13.28 15.59
C PHE A 252 -6.88 -14.55 14.95
N VAL A 253 -6.36 -14.87 13.77
CA VAL A 253 -6.54 -16.15 13.07
C VAL A 253 -5.16 -16.72 12.78
N GLY A 254 -4.91 -17.96 13.19
CA GLY A 254 -3.60 -18.60 13.00
C GLY A 254 -3.27 -19.61 14.08
N ASP A 255 -1.98 -19.92 14.22
CA ASP A 255 -1.43 -20.77 15.27
C ASP A 255 -0.27 -20.03 15.97
N ALA A 256 -0.57 -19.37 17.07
CA ALA A 256 0.43 -18.58 17.80
C ALA A 256 1.56 -19.46 18.39
N ALA A 257 1.29 -20.75 18.66
CA ALA A 257 2.31 -21.66 19.17
C ALA A 257 3.33 -22.08 18.09
N ALA A 258 2.91 -22.04 16.82
CA ALA A 258 3.75 -22.27 15.66
C ALA A 258 4.24 -20.96 15.01
N ASN A 259 4.02 -19.81 15.63
CA ASN A 259 4.35 -18.48 15.11
C ASN A 259 3.77 -18.20 13.71
N VAL A 260 2.53 -18.67 13.46
CA VAL A 260 1.82 -18.54 12.18
C VAL A 260 0.60 -17.66 12.34
N ILE A 261 0.44 -16.69 11.46
CA ILE A 261 -0.73 -15.81 11.38
C ILE A 261 -1.33 -15.84 9.98
N ASP A 262 -2.64 -15.83 9.89
CA ASP A 262 -3.36 -15.41 8.69
C ASP A 262 -3.55 -13.89 8.79
N TRP A 263 -2.70 -13.15 8.05
CA TRP A 263 -2.63 -11.70 8.12
C TRP A 263 -3.93 -11.06 7.64
N ASN A 264 -4.42 -11.47 6.46
CA ASN A 264 -5.67 -10.96 5.92
C ASN A 264 -6.84 -11.22 6.89
N ALA A 265 -7.03 -12.47 7.31
CA ALA A 265 -8.13 -12.82 8.21
C ALA A 265 -8.03 -12.13 9.57
N SER A 266 -6.83 -11.80 10.05
CA SER A 266 -6.61 -11.12 11.34
C SER A 266 -6.83 -9.62 11.28
N TYR A 267 -6.38 -8.96 10.20
CA TYR A 267 -6.28 -7.50 10.16
C TYR A 267 -7.17 -6.81 9.12
N ASN A 268 -7.46 -7.46 7.98
CA ASN A 268 -8.18 -6.83 6.88
C ASN A 268 -9.67 -6.63 7.17
N ASN A 269 -10.19 -5.44 6.85
CA ASN A 269 -11.59 -5.07 7.05
C ASN A 269 -12.44 -5.08 5.77
N GLU A 270 -11.84 -5.34 4.61
CA GLU A 270 -12.51 -5.17 3.32
C GLU A 270 -12.61 -6.49 2.55
N ASP A 271 -13.75 -6.69 1.89
CA ASP A 271 -13.95 -7.78 0.93
C ASP A 271 -13.54 -7.35 -0.48
N ASN A 272 -13.07 -8.29 -1.29
CA ASN A 272 -12.51 -7.95 -2.59
C ASN A 272 -12.75 -8.97 -3.69
N ALA A 273 -13.60 -8.61 -4.64
CA ALA A 273 -13.84 -9.42 -5.85
C ALA A 273 -12.79 -9.22 -6.96
N ARG A 274 -11.93 -8.19 -6.90
CA ARG A 274 -10.98 -7.87 -7.98
C ARG A 274 -9.80 -8.84 -8.04
N THR A 275 -9.24 -9.22 -6.89
CA THR A 275 -8.11 -10.15 -6.83
C THR A 275 -8.48 -11.52 -7.39
N PRO A 276 -9.55 -12.21 -6.92
CA PRO A 276 -9.90 -13.50 -7.51
C PRO A 276 -10.23 -13.41 -9.00
N ALA A 277 -10.91 -12.36 -9.46
CA ALA A 277 -11.19 -12.17 -10.87
C ALA A 277 -9.91 -12.02 -11.70
N GLY A 278 -8.94 -11.21 -11.23
CA GLY A 278 -7.66 -11.01 -11.90
C GLY A 278 -6.79 -12.27 -11.90
N LEU A 279 -6.67 -12.95 -10.76
CA LEU A 279 -5.92 -14.22 -10.66
C LEU A 279 -6.52 -15.31 -11.55
N ASN A 280 -7.84 -15.45 -11.60
CA ASN A 280 -8.51 -16.38 -12.51
C ASN A 280 -8.20 -16.07 -13.96
N TYR A 281 -8.25 -14.80 -14.35
CA TYR A 281 -7.94 -14.38 -15.72
C TYR A 281 -6.48 -14.66 -16.10
N LEU A 282 -5.52 -14.27 -15.24
CA LEU A 282 -4.10 -14.41 -15.49
C LEU A 282 -3.62 -15.86 -15.50
N ASN A 283 -4.19 -16.70 -14.64
CA ASN A 283 -3.86 -18.12 -14.56
C ASN A 283 -4.70 -19.00 -15.51
N GLY A 284 -5.71 -18.44 -16.19
CA GLY A 284 -6.59 -19.20 -17.08
C GLY A 284 -7.44 -20.24 -16.35
N VAL A 285 -7.83 -19.98 -15.12
CA VAL A 285 -8.60 -20.86 -14.23
C VAL A 285 -9.87 -20.16 -13.74
N ASP A 286 -10.71 -20.87 -13.00
CA ASP A 286 -11.92 -20.34 -12.33
C ASP A 286 -12.03 -20.99 -10.94
N THR A 287 -10.96 -20.83 -10.15
CA THR A 287 -10.82 -21.49 -8.83
C THR A 287 -10.66 -20.51 -7.68
N TYR A 288 -10.19 -19.30 -7.96
CA TYR A 288 -10.08 -18.27 -6.94
C TYR A 288 -11.44 -17.62 -6.68
N THR A 289 -11.74 -17.41 -5.41
CA THR A 289 -12.96 -16.77 -4.90
C THR A 289 -12.58 -15.72 -3.85
N GLU A 290 -13.55 -14.94 -3.38
CA GLU A 290 -13.33 -13.99 -2.29
C GLU A 290 -12.88 -14.67 -0.97
N ASP A 291 -13.17 -15.99 -0.83
CA ASP A 291 -12.81 -16.75 0.37
C ASP A 291 -11.39 -17.35 0.32
N ASN A 292 -10.76 -17.45 -0.86
CA ASN A 292 -9.49 -18.19 -1.03
C ASN A 292 -8.43 -17.49 -1.88
N TYR A 293 -8.57 -16.21 -2.20
CA TYR A 293 -7.62 -15.50 -3.07
C TYR A 293 -6.26 -15.23 -2.41
N THR A 294 -6.14 -15.43 -1.11
CA THR A 294 -4.90 -15.27 -0.34
C THR A 294 -4.18 -16.59 -0.05
N GLU A 295 -4.69 -17.72 -0.57
CA GLU A 295 -4.12 -19.07 -0.40
C GLU A 295 -3.01 -19.40 -1.41
#